data_fa97ea4d644abe65848625954e4db762
#
_entry.id   fa97ea4d644abe65848625954e4db762
#
_cell.length_a   1.000
_cell.length_b   1.000
_cell.length_c   1.000
_cell.angle_alpha   90.00
_cell.angle_beta   90.00
_cell.angle_gamma   90.00
#
_symmetry.space_group_name_H-M   'P 1'
#
loop_
_entity.id
_entity.type
_entity.pdbx_description
1 polymer ?
#
loop_
_entity_poly.entity_id
_entity_poly.type
_entity_poly.pdbx_seq_one_letter_code
_entity_poly.pdbx_strand_id
1 'polypeptide(L)'
;MSKTLQIKVCGVRDQSESIDALGVDYIGHIFWEHSSRYLDRAAAEAAAQIAVEAKRIGVFVDASPDELMSQIEKYHLDGVQLHGNESATALAELRQRFDGLIFKAFSIDEHFDFSRTDAYLESVDLFVFDAAGRLPGGNGHTFNWDLLASYQGTRPFLLSGGVGPDQLSDLKLFFASKASEKCVGLDLNSKFEYQPAQKDIAKLTNFITQIQSL
;
A
#
# COMPACT_ATOMS: atom_id res chain seq x y z
N MET A 1 -22.68 2.93 11.19
CA MET A 1 -21.58 3.90 11.20
C MET A 1 -20.83 3.74 9.90
N SER A 2 -20.69 4.80 9.10
CA SER A 2 -19.87 4.76 7.88
C SER A 2 -18.43 4.43 8.30
N LYS A 3 -17.84 3.38 7.73
CA LYS A 3 -16.47 2.99 8.01
C LYS A 3 -15.58 3.99 7.27
N THR A 4 -14.83 4.82 8.00
CA THR A 4 -13.88 5.73 7.41
C THR A 4 -12.83 4.90 6.63
N LEU A 5 -12.60 5.24 5.36
CA LEU A 5 -11.62 4.55 4.53
C LEU A 5 -10.20 4.86 5.03
N GLN A 6 -9.40 3.82 5.18
CA GLN A 6 -7.99 3.97 5.49
C GLN A 6 -7.22 4.49 4.28
N ILE A 7 -6.31 5.42 4.50
CA ILE A 7 -5.46 5.98 3.44
C ILE A 7 -4.00 5.69 3.74
N LYS A 8 -3.34 5.05 2.78
CA LYS A 8 -1.90 4.90 2.75
C LYS A 8 -1.33 5.76 1.64
N VAL A 9 -0.29 6.54 1.94
CA VAL A 9 0.49 7.26 0.92
C VAL A 9 1.87 6.62 0.84
N CYS A 10 2.18 6.00 -0.30
CA CYS A 10 3.38 5.21 -0.52
C CYS A 10 4.45 5.97 -1.32
N GLY A 11 5.72 5.58 -1.16
CA GLY A 11 6.85 6.18 -1.85
C GLY A 11 7.17 7.60 -1.35
N VAL A 12 6.95 7.84 -0.08
CA VAL A 12 7.30 9.10 0.59
C VAL A 12 8.78 9.05 0.97
N ARG A 13 9.53 10.13 0.71
CA ARG A 13 10.94 10.25 1.06
C ARG A 13 11.18 11.35 2.10
N ASP A 14 10.91 12.58 1.77
CA ASP A 14 11.24 13.78 2.57
C ASP A 14 10.02 14.65 2.93
N GLN A 15 8.79 14.17 2.70
CA GLN A 15 7.55 14.91 2.95
C GLN A 15 6.66 14.26 4.04
N SER A 16 7.24 13.47 4.95
CA SER A 16 6.48 12.70 5.95
C SER A 16 5.58 13.60 6.81
N GLU A 17 6.07 14.74 7.29
CA GLU A 17 5.30 15.70 8.08
C GLU A 17 4.10 16.27 7.29
N SER A 18 4.33 16.67 6.03
CA SER A 18 3.27 17.21 5.18
C SER A 18 2.21 16.19 4.83
N ILE A 19 2.61 14.91 4.68
CA ILE A 19 1.69 13.80 4.41
C ILE A 19 0.90 13.45 5.68
N ASP A 20 1.55 13.40 6.83
CA ASP A 20 0.93 13.15 8.12
C ASP A 20 -0.16 14.18 8.44
N ALA A 21 0.11 15.45 8.16
CA ALA A 21 -0.85 16.55 8.34
C ALA A 21 -2.16 16.38 7.51
N LEU A 22 -2.19 15.47 6.54
CA LEU A 22 -3.42 15.11 5.80
C LEU A 22 -4.31 14.13 6.56
N GLY A 23 -3.88 13.62 7.73
CA GLY A 23 -4.62 12.65 8.53
C GLY A 23 -4.68 11.26 7.87
N VAL A 24 -3.61 10.86 7.20
CA VAL A 24 -3.50 9.51 6.60
C VAL A 24 -3.21 8.46 7.68
N ASP A 25 -3.58 7.20 7.43
CA ASP A 25 -3.35 6.11 8.39
C ASP A 25 -1.93 5.55 8.27
N TYR A 26 -1.36 5.55 7.04
CA TYR A 26 -0.08 4.94 6.77
C TYR A 26 0.79 5.79 5.85
N ILE A 27 2.09 5.86 6.18
CA ILE A 27 3.13 6.45 5.33
C ILE A 27 4.07 5.32 4.89
N GLY A 28 4.16 5.08 3.57
CA GLY A 28 4.99 4.03 2.99
C GLY A 28 6.36 4.55 2.52
N HIS A 29 7.43 3.97 3.05
CA HIS A 29 8.82 4.23 2.67
C HIS A 29 9.39 3.03 1.90
N ILE A 30 9.91 3.23 0.68
CA ILE A 30 10.37 2.14 -0.19
C ILE A 30 11.86 1.89 0.02
N PHE A 31 12.20 0.69 0.50
CA PHE A 31 13.56 0.22 0.75
C PHE A 31 14.12 -0.69 -0.37
N TRP A 32 13.57 -0.62 -1.57
CA TRP A 32 14.03 -1.36 -2.73
C TRP A 32 14.85 -0.46 -3.67
N GLU A 33 16.15 -0.74 -3.79
CA GLU A 33 17.12 0.12 -4.49
C GLU A 33 16.81 0.35 -5.97
N HIS A 34 16.10 -0.58 -6.63
CA HIS A 34 15.70 -0.43 -8.03
C HIS A 34 14.48 0.47 -8.24
N SER A 35 13.85 0.94 -7.15
CA SER A 35 12.74 1.88 -7.22
C SER A 35 13.23 3.30 -7.44
N SER A 36 12.59 4.03 -8.37
CA SER A 36 12.80 5.49 -8.49
C SER A 36 12.38 6.28 -7.25
N ARG A 37 11.69 5.62 -6.28
CA ARG A 37 11.23 6.15 -5.00
C ARG A 37 12.01 5.58 -3.82
N TYR A 38 13.16 4.98 -4.10
CA TYR A 38 14.01 4.40 -3.06
C TYR A 38 14.36 5.44 -1.99
N LEU A 39 14.17 5.03 -0.75
CA LEU A 39 14.62 5.80 0.42
C LEU A 39 16.02 5.32 0.78
N ASP A 40 17.03 6.10 0.41
CA ASP A 40 18.39 5.80 0.77
C ASP A 40 18.64 5.93 2.28
N ARG A 41 19.81 5.47 2.73
CA ARG A 41 20.15 5.43 4.14
C ARG A 41 20.02 6.80 4.83
N ALA A 42 20.51 7.86 4.20
CA ALA A 42 20.52 9.21 4.82
C ALA A 42 19.10 9.76 4.93
N ALA A 43 18.29 9.59 3.89
CA ALA A 43 16.88 9.99 3.90
C ALA A 43 16.07 9.15 4.90
N ALA A 44 16.34 7.85 5.04
CA ALA A 44 15.68 6.98 6.00
C ALA A 44 16.00 7.36 7.45
N GLU A 45 17.28 7.66 7.75
CA GLU A 45 17.70 8.14 9.06
C GLU A 45 17.04 9.50 9.40
N ALA A 46 16.91 10.40 8.43
CA ALA A 46 16.21 11.66 8.60
C ALA A 46 14.69 11.46 8.82
N ALA A 47 14.05 10.64 8.01
CA ALA A 47 12.61 10.35 8.13
C ALA A 47 12.25 9.70 9.47
N ALA A 48 13.12 8.86 10.02
CA ALA A 48 12.92 8.22 11.32
C ALA A 48 12.90 9.20 12.50
N GLN A 49 13.49 10.41 12.36
CA GLN A 49 13.49 11.44 13.38
C GLN A 49 12.25 12.35 13.35
N ILE A 50 11.46 12.30 12.28
CA ILE A 50 10.25 13.13 12.16
C ILE A 50 9.13 12.46 12.97
N ALA A 51 8.54 13.17 13.92
CA ALA A 51 7.36 12.68 14.64
C ALA A 51 6.14 12.72 13.71
N VAL A 52 5.43 11.60 13.58
CA VAL A 52 4.19 11.47 12.81
C VAL A 52 3.19 10.60 13.59
N GLU A 53 1.90 10.86 13.39
CA GLU A 53 0.79 10.06 13.95
C GLU A 53 0.50 8.82 13.07
N ALA A 54 0.69 8.95 11.76
CA ALA A 54 0.52 7.87 10.80
C ALA A 54 1.54 6.74 11.03
N LYS A 55 1.10 5.49 10.83
CA LYS A 55 1.98 4.32 10.92
C LYS A 55 3.00 4.30 9.79
N ARG A 56 4.28 4.16 10.13
CA ARG A 56 5.39 4.02 9.16
C ARG A 56 5.46 2.60 8.65
N ILE A 57 5.28 2.43 7.35
CA ILE A 57 5.32 1.13 6.68
C ILE A 57 6.54 1.08 5.74
N GLY A 58 7.51 0.23 6.07
CA GLY A 58 8.63 -0.05 5.17
C GLY A 58 8.17 -0.98 4.04
N VAL A 59 8.44 -0.61 2.78
CA VAL A 59 8.09 -1.44 1.61
C VAL A 59 9.35 -2.11 1.10
N PHE A 60 9.33 -3.44 1.04
CA PHE A 60 10.46 -4.29 0.70
C PHE A 60 10.11 -5.25 -0.44
N VAL A 61 11.13 -5.71 -1.15
CA VAL A 61 11.03 -6.71 -2.21
C VAL A 61 12.07 -7.79 -1.95
N ASP A 62 11.62 -9.02 -1.70
CA ASP A 62 12.43 -10.23 -1.49
C ASP A 62 13.48 -10.11 -0.36
N ALA A 63 13.23 -9.24 0.65
CA ALA A 63 14.10 -9.12 1.82
C ALA A 63 13.92 -10.31 2.78
N SER A 64 15.02 -10.75 3.38
CA SER A 64 15.00 -11.81 4.40
C SER A 64 14.38 -11.32 5.72
N PRO A 65 13.85 -12.23 6.58
CA PRO A 65 13.35 -11.86 7.91
C PRO A 65 14.38 -11.11 8.76
N ASP A 66 15.65 -11.45 8.67
CA ASP A 66 16.72 -10.78 9.42
C ASP A 66 16.97 -9.35 8.93
N GLU A 67 16.96 -9.15 7.61
CA GLU A 67 17.04 -7.81 7.03
C GLU A 67 15.83 -6.96 7.43
N LEU A 68 14.62 -7.52 7.36
CA LEU A 68 13.39 -6.84 7.78
C LEU A 68 13.47 -6.40 9.24
N MET A 69 13.84 -7.30 10.15
CA MET A 69 14.00 -6.97 11.58
C MET A 69 15.02 -5.87 11.81
N SER A 70 16.16 -5.91 11.13
CA SER A 70 17.18 -4.86 11.21
C SER A 70 16.66 -3.51 10.75
N GLN A 71 15.89 -3.46 9.67
CA GLN A 71 15.33 -2.19 9.15
C GLN A 71 14.19 -1.66 10.04
N ILE A 72 13.33 -2.56 10.55
CA ILE A 72 12.25 -2.22 11.49
C ILE A 72 12.82 -1.49 12.71
N GLU A 73 13.82 -2.10 13.32
CA GLU A 73 14.45 -1.57 14.53
C GLU A 73 15.17 -0.25 14.26
N LYS A 74 15.95 -0.21 13.17
CA LYS A 74 16.79 0.94 12.82
C LYS A 74 15.97 2.18 12.47
N TYR A 75 14.85 2.03 11.76
CA TYR A 75 14.05 3.15 11.26
C TYR A 75 12.72 3.32 11.97
N HIS A 76 12.53 2.61 13.10
CA HIS A 76 11.32 2.70 13.92
C HIS A 76 10.05 2.48 13.09
N LEU A 77 10.03 1.40 12.29
CA LEU A 77 8.88 1.09 11.46
C LEU A 77 7.76 0.45 12.30
N ASP A 78 6.53 0.91 12.13
CA ASP A 78 5.34 0.30 12.74
C ASP A 78 4.89 -0.94 11.99
N GLY A 79 5.33 -1.10 10.74
CA GLY A 79 4.99 -2.25 9.92
C GLY A 79 5.85 -2.37 8.67
N VAL A 80 5.63 -3.49 7.98
CA VAL A 80 6.28 -3.78 6.69
C VAL A 80 5.26 -4.16 5.64
N GLN A 81 5.54 -3.80 4.40
CA GLN A 81 4.83 -4.29 3.22
C GLN A 81 5.79 -5.11 2.36
N LEU A 82 5.47 -6.38 2.15
CA LEU A 82 6.26 -7.31 1.35
C LEU A 82 5.69 -7.36 -0.06
N HIS A 83 6.43 -6.82 -1.02
CA HIS A 83 5.96 -6.57 -2.39
C HIS A 83 6.70 -7.40 -3.44
N GLY A 84 7.44 -8.42 -2.99
CA GLY A 84 8.16 -9.39 -3.82
C GLY A 84 7.47 -10.75 -3.88
N ASN A 85 8.28 -11.81 -4.00
CA ASN A 85 7.85 -13.20 -4.02
C ASN A 85 8.09 -13.91 -2.68
N GLU A 86 8.07 -13.15 -1.58
CA GLU A 86 8.31 -13.69 -0.25
C GLU A 86 7.36 -14.86 0.05
N SER A 87 7.92 -15.98 0.53
CA SER A 87 7.13 -17.18 0.82
C SER A 87 6.28 -17.02 2.09
N ALA A 88 5.20 -17.79 2.18
CA ALA A 88 4.38 -17.85 3.39
C ALA A 88 5.20 -18.28 4.63
N THR A 89 6.20 -19.14 4.44
CA THR A 89 7.12 -19.55 5.53
C THR A 89 7.95 -18.37 6.04
N ALA A 90 8.49 -17.54 5.14
CA ALA A 90 9.25 -16.34 5.54
C ALA A 90 8.37 -15.34 6.31
N LEU A 91 7.10 -15.18 5.90
CA LEU A 91 6.17 -14.31 6.62
C LEU A 91 5.78 -14.90 7.99
N ALA A 92 5.62 -16.22 8.09
CA ALA A 92 5.35 -16.88 9.37
C ALA A 92 6.54 -16.74 10.34
N GLU A 93 7.77 -16.84 9.85
CA GLU A 93 8.98 -16.58 10.64
C GLU A 93 9.03 -15.11 11.11
N LEU A 94 8.78 -14.16 10.21
CA LEU A 94 8.71 -12.74 10.57
C LEU A 94 7.64 -12.49 11.63
N ARG A 95 6.44 -13.06 11.49
CA ARG A 95 5.32 -12.91 12.44
C ARG A 95 5.67 -13.40 13.84
N GLN A 96 6.51 -14.43 13.98
CA GLN A 96 6.97 -14.90 15.28
C GLN A 96 7.92 -13.93 15.99
N ARG A 97 8.52 -13.00 15.25
CA ARG A 97 9.56 -12.07 15.73
C ARG A 97 9.08 -10.61 15.78
N PHE A 98 7.95 -10.31 15.12
CA PHE A 98 7.46 -8.94 14.94
C PHE A 98 5.96 -8.86 15.17
N ASP A 99 5.56 -8.10 16.19
CA ASP A 99 4.16 -7.87 16.57
C ASP A 99 3.52 -6.68 15.82
N GLY A 100 4.30 -5.93 15.02
CA GLY A 100 3.80 -4.83 14.22
C GLY A 100 3.01 -5.27 12.98
N LEU A 101 2.66 -4.33 12.13
CA LEU A 101 1.84 -4.60 10.95
C LEU A 101 2.61 -5.30 9.84
N ILE A 102 2.05 -6.37 9.31
CA ILE A 102 2.58 -7.07 8.12
C ILE A 102 1.56 -7.00 6.99
N PHE A 103 1.93 -6.33 5.91
CA PHE A 103 1.16 -6.26 4.68
C PHE A 103 1.81 -7.14 3.61
N LYS A 104 1.02 -7.90 2.86
CA LYS A 104 1.52 -8.62 1.67
C LYS A 104 0.86 -8.04 0.43
N ALA A 105 1.68 -7.58 -0.51
CA ALA A 105 1.21 -7.08 -1.79
C ALA A 105 1.17 -8.17 -2.84
N PHE A 106 0.14 -8.14 -3.68
CA PHE A 106 -0.01 -8.97 -4.86
C PHE A 106 -0.38 -8.10 -6.05
N SER A 107 0.32 -8.32 -7.18
CA SER A 107 -0.09 -7.76 -8.46
C SER A 107 -1.26 -8.60 -9.00
N ILE A 108 -2.40 -7.95 -9.21
CA ILE A 108 -3.64 -8.60 -9.63
C ILE A 108 -3.86 -8.37 -11.13
N ASP A 109 -4.04 -9.44 -11.87
CA ASP A 109 -4.48 -9.45 -13.26
C ASP A 109 -5.67 -10.40 -13.48
N GLU A 110 -6.14 -10.53 -14.70
CA GLU A 110 -7.29 -11.39 -15.06
C GLU A 110 -7.07 -12.89 -14.82
N HIS A 111 -5.82 -13.30 -14.61
CA HIS A 111 -5.42 -14.69 -14.35
C HIS A 111 -5.04 -14.94 -12.89
N PHE A 112 -5.15 -13.92 -12.04
CA PHE A 112 -4.72 -14.05 -10.64
C PHE A 112 -5.62 -15.02 -9.87
N ASP A 113 -5.02 -16.07 -9.33
CA ASP A 113 -5.69 -17.01 -8.44
C ASP A 113 -5.65 -16.52 -6.99
N PHE A 114 -6.80 -16.08 -6.48
CA PHE A 114 -6.93 -15.56 -5.11
C PHE A 114 -6.69 -16.63 -4.05
N SER A 115 -6.76 -17.93 -4.36
CA SER A 115 -6.39 -18.99 -3.41
C SER A 115 -4.94 -18.90 -2.94
N ARG A 116 -4.07 -18.25 -3.72
CA ARG A 116 -2.69 -17.95 -3.32
C ARG A 116 -2.58 -17.11 -2.05
N THR A 117 -3.60 -16.34 -1.72
CA THR A 117 -3.63 -15.53 -0.50
C THR A 117 -3.82 -16.36 0.75
N ASP A 118 -4.39 -17.57 0.64
CA ASP A 118 -4.74 -18.42 1.79
C ASP A 118 -3.51 -18.82 2.61
N ALA A 119 -2.38 -19.03 1.94
CA ALA A 119 -1.12 -19.39 2.60
C ALA A 119 -0.57 -18.31 3.55
N TYR A 120 -1.05 -17.08 3.44
CA TYR A 120 -0.56 -15.92 4.20
C TYR A 120 -1.49 -15.45 5.33
N LEU A 121 -2.70 -16.01 5.42
CA LEU A 121 -3.77 -15.52 6.30
C LEU A 121 -3.35 -15.40 7.77
N GLU A 122 -2.54 -16.32 8.29
CA GLU A 122 -2.12 -16.32 9.68
C GLU A 122 -0.96 -15.35 9.96
N SER A 123 -0.27 -14.88 8.90
CA SER A 123 0.95 -14.09 9.04
C SER A 123 0.78 -12.62 8.73
N VAL A 124 -0.31 -12.23 8.05
CA VAL A 124 -0.53 -10.86 7.59
C VAL A 124 -1.73 -10.20 8.27
N ASP A 125 -1.68 -8.89 8.37
CA ASP A 125 -2.80 -8.08 8.87
C ASP A 125 -3.66 -7.56 7.72
N LEU A 126 -3.02 -7.21 6.60
CA LEU A 126 -3.64 -6.65 5.41
C LEU A 126 -3.00 -7.20 4.14
N PHE A 127 -3.80 -7.36 3.10
CA PHE A 127 -3.29 -7.44 1.74
C PHE A 127 -3.24 -6.06 1.08
N VAL A 128 -2.34 -5.88 0.12
CA VAL A 128 -2.35 -4.77 -0.83
C VAL A 128 -2.56 -5.37 -2.20
N PHE A 129 -3.73 -5.15 -2.80
CA PHE A 129 -4.00 -5.60 -4.15
C PHE A 129 -3.63 -4.50 -5.14
N ASP A 130 -2.47 -4.68 -5.78
CA ASP A 130 -1.97 -3.78 -6.79
C ASP A 130 -2.56 -4.16 -8.15
N ALA A 131 -3.57 -3.42 -8.49
CA ALA A 131 -4.38 -3.62 -9.67
C ALA A 131 -3.85 -2.87 -10.90
N ALA A 132 -2.60 -2.45 -10.92
CA ALA A 132 -1.95 -1.84 -12.07
C ALA A 132 -1.55 -2.90 -13.10
N GLY A 133 -2.52 -3.50 -13.76
CA GLY A 133 -2.28 -4.34 -14.92
C GLY A 133 -1.53 -3.56 -16.00
N ARG A 134 -0.39 -4.06 -16.48
CA ARG A 134 0.14 -3.69 -17.78
C ARG A 134 -0.86 -4.16 -18.83
N LEU A 135 -1.73 -3.27 -19.28
CA LEU A 135 -2.47 -3.54 -20.50
C LEU A 135 -1.50 -3.46 -21.68
N PRO A 136 -1.32 -4.52 -22.46
CA PRO A 136 -0.72 -4.39 -23.77
C PRO A 136 -1.74 -3.69 -24.67
N GLY A 137 -1.46 -2.42 -25.01
CA GLY A 137 -2.25 -1.66 -25.96
C GLY A 137 -3.00 -0.49 -25.33
N GLY A 138 -2.58 0.72 -25.72
CA GLY A 138 -2.98 2.04 -25.25
C GLY A 138 -4.44 2.46 -25.48
N ASN A 139 -5.41 1.70 -25.00
CA ASN A 139 -6.83 1.99 -25.16
C ASN A 139 -7.49 2.53 -23.88
N GLY A 140 -6.73 3.13 -22.94
CA GLY A 140 -7.31 3.94 -21.87
C GLY A 140 -8.20 3.22 -20.85
N HIS A 141 -8.28 1.89 -20.89
CA HIS A 141 -9.06 1.15 -19.91
C HIS A 141 -8.27 0.99 -18.63
N THR A 142 -8.80 1.59 -17.58
CA THR A 142 -8.42 1.34 -16.19
C THR A 142 -8.57 -0.15 -15.88
N PHE A 143 -7.73 -0.66 -14.99
CA PHE A 143 -7.86 -2.00 -14.46
C PHE A 143 -9.31 -2.28 -14.03
N ASN A 144 -9.80 -3.48 -14.34
CA ASN A 144 -11.13 -3.89 -13.95
C ASN A 144 -11.13 -4.34 -12.47
N TRP A 145 -11.48 -3.45 -11.57
CA TRP A 145 -11.58 -3.73 -10.12
C TRP A 145 -12.68 -4.76 -9.79
N ASP A 146 -13.57 -5.09 -10.74
CA ASP A 146 -14.58 -6.14 -10.56
C ASP A 146 -13.95 -7.53 -10.34
N LEU A 147 -12.69 -7.74 -10.77
CA LEU A 147 -11.94 -8.96 -10.48
C LEU A 147 -11.82 -9.22 -8.97
N LEU A 148 -11.79 -8.18 -8.16
CA LEU A 148 -11.70 -8.29 -6.70
C LEU A 148 -12.97 -8.90 -6.08
N ALA A 149 -14.08 -8.97 -6.81
CA ALA A 149 -15.28 -9.71 -6.38
C ALA A 149 -15.03 -11.24 -6.24
N SER A 150 -13.97 -11.73 -6.86
CA SER A 150 -13.54 -13.14 -6.75
C SER A 150 -12.73 -13.42 -5.48
N TYR A 151 -12.28 -12.38 -4.76
CA TYR A 151 -11.58 -12.55 -3.50
C TYR A 151 -12.56 -13.04 -2.40
N GLN A 152 -12.36 -14.26 -1.92
CA GLN A 152 -13.18 -14.89 -0.89
C GLN A 152 -12.45 -14.99 0.47
N GLY A 153 -11.21 -14.47 0.55
CA GLY A 153 -10.42 -14.50 1.79
C GLY A 153 -11.03 -13.66 2.91
N THR A 154 -10.56 -13.90 4.12
CA THR A 154 -11.05 -13.22 5.34
C THR A 154 -10.28 -11.95 5.68
N ARG A 155 -9.04 -11.81 5.23
CA ARG A 155 -8.21 -10.64 5.52
C ARG A 155 -8.67 -9.44 4.69
N PRO A 156 -8.73 -8.25 5.30
CA PRO A 156 -9.02 -7.02 4.57
C PRO A 156 -7.87 -6.66 3.62
N PHE A 157 -8.15 -5.75 2.68
CA PHE A 157 -7.13 -5.26 1.76
C PHE A 157 -7.22 -3.76 1.51
N LEU A 158 -6.08 -3.18 1.12
CA LEU A 158 -5.99 -1.87 0.49
C LEU A 158 -6.00 -2.05 -1.03
N LEU A 159 -6.81 -1.25 -1.71
CA LEU A 159 -6.77 -1.14 -3.16
C LEU A 159 -5.60 -0.25 -3.57
N SER A 160 -4.72 -0.77 -4.42
CA SER A 160 -3.58 -0.06 -5.01
C SER A 160 -3.59 -0.19 -6.53
N GLY A 161 -2.68 0.50 -7.21
CA GLY A 161 -2.52 0.44 -8.65
C GLY A 161 -3.42 1.41 -9.42
N GLY A 162 -2.83 2.48 -9.94
CA GLY A 162 -3.52 3.44 -10.79
C GLY A 162 -4.56 4.32 -10.11
N VAL A 163 -4.78 4.17 -8.81
CA VAL A 163 -5.74 4.99 -8.04
C VAL A 163 -5.34 6.46 -8.08
N GLY A 164 -6.25 7.32 -8.54
CA GLY A 164 -5.99 8.75 -8.67
C GLY A 164 -7.26 9.57 -8.92
N PRO A 165 -7.14 10.89 -9.10
CA PRO A 165 -8.29 11.79 -9.27
C PRO A 165 -9.18 11.43 -10.46
N ASP A 166 -8.60 10.93 -11.56
CA ASP A 166 -9.35 10.56 -12.76
C ASP A 166 -10.24 9.33 -12.56
N GLN A 167 -10.02 8.54 -11.49
CA GLN A 167 -10.76 7.34 -11.16
C GLN A 167 -11.86 7.53 -10.11
N LEU A 168 -12.19 8.77 -9.72
CA LEU A 168 -13.21 9.02 -8.69
C LEU A 168 -14.58 8.41 -9.01
N SER A 169 -14.99 8.44 -10.27
CA SER A 169 -16.26 7.83 -10.70
C SER A 169 -16.20 6.32 -10.60
N ASP A 170 -15.09 5.71 -11.00
CA ASP A 170 -14.89 4.26 -10.94
C ASP A 170 -14.80 3.78 -9.49
N LEU A 171 -14.14 4.56 -8.61
CA LEU A 171 -14.09 4.28 -7.17
C LEU A 171 -15.48 4.30 -6.53
N LYS A 172 -16.36 5.24 -6.92
CA LYS A 172 -17.76 5.25 -6.46
C LYS A 172 -18.47 3.96 -6.84
N LEU A 173 -18.32 3.51 -8.07
CA LEU A 173 -18.91 2.26 -8.54
C LEU A 173 -18.31 1.07 -7.82
N PHE A 174 -16.99 1.04 -7.66
CA PHE A 174 -16.29 0.00 -6.91
C PHE A 174 -16.80 -0.12 -5.48
N PHE A 175 -16.85 0.99 -4.72
CA PHE A 175 -17.32 0.97 -3.32
C PHE A 175 -18.80 0.64 -3.18
N ALA A 176 -19.60 0.80 -4.23
CA ALA A 176 -20.99 0.35 -4.28
C ALA A 176 -21.14 -1.14 -4.69
N SER A 177 -20.07 -1.80 -5.09
CA SER A 177 -20.06 -3.17 -5.61
C SER A 177 -19.61 -4.20 -4.56
N LYS A 178 -19.87 -5.48 -4.82
CA LYS A 178 -19.38 -6.61 -4.01
C LYS A 178 -17.84 -6.69 -3.99
N ALA A 179 -17.16 -6.19 -5.01
CA ALA A 179 -15.70 -6.21 -5.11
C ALA A 179 -15.01 -5.43 -3.96
N SER A 180 -15.70 -4.48 -3.34
CA SER A 180 -15.19 -3.69 -2.24
C SER A 180 -15.47 -4.24 -0.84
N GLU A 181 -16.16 -5.38 -0.71
CA GLU A 181 -16.64 -5.90 0.59
C GLU A 181 -15.53 -6.02 1.64
N LYS A 182 -14.33 -6.43 1.23
CA LYS A 182 -13.15 -6.55 2.11
C LYS A 182 -12.16 -5.41 1.94
N CYS A 183 -12.43 -4.45 1.06
CA CYS A 183 -11.61 -3.26 0.91
C CYS A 183 -11.78 -2.34 2.13
N VAL A 184 -10.68 -2.01 2.79
CA VAL A 184 -10.68 -1.12 3.95
C VAL A 184 -10.11 0.25 3.64
N GLY A 185 -9.50 0.43 2.46
CA GLY A 185 -8.89 1.70 2.12
C GLY A 185 -8.11 1.66 0.80
N LEU A 186 -7.35 2.71 0.56
CA LEU A 186 -6.60 2.96 -0.65
C LEU A 186 -5.11 3.12 -0.37
N ASP A 187 -4.26 2.62 -1.27
CA ASP A 187 -2.83 2.88 -1.30
C ASP A 187 -2.49 3.82 -2.47
N LEU A 188 -2.13 5.06 -2.16
CA LEU A 188 -1.92 6.15 -3.11
C LEU A 188 -0.42 6.34 -3.38
N ASN A 189 -0.01 6.45 -4.65
CA ASN A 189 1.39 6.63 -4.99
C ASN A 189 1.58 7.55 -6.21
N SER A 190 1.90 7.02 -7.39
CA SER A 190 2.41 7.72 -8.57
C SER A 190 1.47 8.78 -9.16
N LYS A 191 0.15 8.61 -9.02
CA LYS A 191 -0.84 9.57 -9.54
C LYS A 191 -0.85 10.90 -8.78
N PHE A 192 -0.17 10.94 -7.63
CA PHE A 192 -0.08 12.09 -6.73
C PHE A 192 1.35 12.64 -6.64
N GLU A 193 2.10 12.60 -7.72
CA GLU A 193 3.48 13.06 -7.76
C GLU A 193 3.70 14.07 -8.88
N TYR A 194 4.55 15.06 -8.63
CA TYR A 194 5.14 15.91 -9.67
C TYR A 194 6.28 15.16 -10.38
N GLN A 195 7.08 14.43 -9.59
CA GLN A 195 8.12 13.51 -10.03
C GLN A 195 8.30 12.41 -8.96
N PRO A 196 8.94 11.27 -9.28
CA PRO A 196 9.10 10.17 -8.34
C PRO A 196 9.58 10.61 -6.95
N ALA A 197 8.86 10.17 -5.91
CA ALA A 197 9.05 10.51 -4.49
C ALA A 197 8.79 11.98 -4.11
N GLN A 198 8.25 12.81 -5.00
CA GLN A 198 7.79 14.17 -4.67
C GLN A 198 6.27 14.28 -4.82
N LYS A 199 5.57 14.20 -3.69
CA LYS A 199 4.11 14.23 -3.65
C LYS A 199 3.54 15.62 -3.90
N ASP A 200 2.46 15.67 -4.67
CA ASP A 200 1.60 16.82 -4.82
C ASP A 200 0.61 16.86 -3.65
N ILE A 201 0.96 17.60 -2.62
CA ILE A 201 0.16 17.71 -1.39
C ILE A 201 -1.24 18.27 -1.67
N ALA A 202 -1.34 19.27 -2.54
CA ALA A 202 -2.64 19.87 -2.88
C ALA A 202 -3.56 18.86 -3.58
N LYS A 203 -3.02 18.08 -4.50
CA LYS A 203 -3.75 17.02 -5.19
C LYS A 203 -4.18 15.91 -4.24
N LEU A 204 -3.30 15.49 -3.30
CA LEU A 204 -3.63 14.52 -2.26
C LEU A 204 -4.75 15.03 -1.37
N THR A 205 -4.64 16.25 -0.84
CA THR A 205 -5.66 16.87 0.03
C THR A 205 -7.03 16.85 -0.64
N ASN A 206 -7.10 17.35 -1.88
CA ASN A 206 -8.36 17.40 -2.61
C ASN A 206 -8.95 16.00 -2.82
N PHE A 207 -8.13 15.03 -3.21
CA PHE A 207 -8.59 13.67 -3.45
C PHE A 207 -9.05 12.97 -2.15
N ILE A 208 -8.28 13.06 -1.06
CA ILE A 208 -8.62 12.46 0.23
C ILE A 208 -9.96 13.03 0.74
N THR A 209 -10.16 14.35 0.64
CA THR A 209 -11.42 14.99 1.03
C THR A 209 -12.60 14.43 0.23
N GLN A 210 -12.46 14.22 -1.08
CA GLN A 210 -13.52 13.70 -1.92
C GLN A 210 -13.82 12.21 -1.63
N ILE A 211 -12.79 11.41 -1.38
CA ILE A 211 -12.93 9.97 -1.09
C ILE A 211 -13.59 9.73 0.27
N GLN A 212 -13.27 10.52 1.28
CA GLN A 212 -13.86 10.40 2.62
C GLN A 212 -15.35 10.82 2.65
N SER A 213 -15.83 11.47 1.61
CA SER A 213 -17.24 11.85 1.45
C SER A 213 -18.09 10.83 0.67
N LEU A 214 -17.49 9.72 0.19
CA LEU A 214 -18.19 8.63 -0.49
C LEU A 214 -18.84 7.68 0.52
#